data_f1fd842fd8157badb28c40ec547790e0
#
_entry.id   f1fd842fd8157badb28c40ec547790e0
#
_cell.length_a   1.000
_cell.length_b   1.000
_cell.length_c   1.000
_cell.angle_alpha   90.00
_cell.angle_beta   90.00
_cell.angle_gamma   90.00
#
_symmetry.space_group_name_H-M   'P 1'
#
loop_
_entity.id
_entity.type
_entity.pdbx_description
1 polymer ?
#
loop_
_entity_poly.entity_id
_entity_poly.type
_entity_poly.pdbx_seq_one_letter_code
_entity_poly.pdbx_strand_id
1 'polypeptide(L)'
;MTDFTIRTAAQLPVVLQAFRKQAGLTQSAVALRLGITQQTLSALERNAEKVSADRLLALLSILGVELVLRQGSSSSPAPKSPTGPNW
;
A
#
# COMPACT_ATOMS: atom_id res chain seq x y z
N MET A 1 -7.88 14.10 -6.57
CA MET A 1 -7.36 13.11 -5.86
C MET A 1 -7.53 11.84 -6.56
N THR A 2 -6.61 11.04 -6.50
CA THR A 2 -6.60 9.80 -7.25
C THR A 2 -6.80 8.63 -6.33
N ASP A 3 -7.78 7.82 -6.65
CA ASP A 3 -8.00 6.60 -5.90
C ASP A 3 -7.63 5.41 -6.76
N PHE A 4 -7.00 4.43 -6.15
CA PHE A 4 -6.76 3.18 -6.82
C PHE A 4 -7.45 2.09 -6.05
N THR A 5 -8.25 1.30 -6.72
CA THR A 5 -8.92 0.18 -6.09
C THR A 5 -8.01 -1.03 -6.17
N ILE A 6 -7.60 -1.53 -5.03
CA ILE A 6 -6.74 -2.69 -4.94
C ILE A 6 -7.59 -3.91 -4.68
N ARG A 7 -7.56 -4.84 -5.59
CA ARG A 7 -8.32 -6.07 -5.44
C ARG A 7 -7.44 -7.26 -5.19
N THR A 8 -6.17 -7.18 -5.58
CA THR A 8 -5.24 -8.25 -5.31
C THR A 8 -3.93 -7.65 -4.87
N ALA A 9 -3.18 -8.41 -4.11
CA ALA A 9 -1.89 -7.93 -3.63
C ALA A 9 -0.92 -7.67 -4.78
N ALA A 10 -1.10 -8.36 -5.89
CA ALA A 10 -0.21 -8.19 -7.03
C ALA A 10 -0.27 -6.79 -7.62
N GLN A 11 -1.31 -6.03 -7.31
CA GLN A 11 -1.42 -4.66 -7.80
C GLN A 11 -0.56 -3.69 -7.00
N LEU A 12 -0.16 -4.06 -5.80
CA LEU A 12 0.54 -3.13 -4.92
C LEU A 12 1.83 -2.56 -5.52
N PRO A 13 2.70 -3.36 -6.13
CA PRO A 13 3.95 -2.79 -6.65
C PRO A 13 3.73 -1.64 -7.63
N VAL A 14 2.82 -1.81 -8.55
CA VAL A 14 2.56 -0.78 -9.55
C VAL A 14 1.95 0.46 -8.91
N VAL A 15 1.03 0.25 -8.00
CA VAL A 15 0.35 1.36 -7.36
C VAL A 15 1.30 2.16 -6.49
N LEU A 16 2.18 1.49 -5.75
CA LEU A 16 3.13 2.19 -4.91
C LEU A 16 4.09 3.04 -5.73
N GLN A 17 4.55 2.50 -6.85
CA GLN A 17 5.42 3.27 -7.72
C GLN A 17 4.70 4.47 -8.29
N ALA A 18 3.45 4.30 -8.67
CA ALA A 18 2.67 5.40 -9.23
C ALA A 18 2.52 6.53 -8.22
N PHE A 19 2.21 6.19 -6.98
CA PHE A 19 2.06 7.21 -5.94
C PHE A 19 3.38 7.89 -5.65
N ARG A 20 4.47 7.11 -5.63
CA ARG A 20 5.78 7.72 -5.39
C ARG A 20 6.11 8.74 -6.47
N LYS A 21 5.88 8.39 -7.71
CA LYS A 21 6.17 9.30 -8.81
C LYS A 21 5.26 10.51 -8.79
N GLN A 22 4.01 10.29 -8.44
CA GLN A 22 3.09 11.42 -8.31
C GLN A 22 3.53 12.38 -7.22
N ALA A 23 4.11 11.86 -6.16
CA ALA A 23 4.59 12.70 -5.08
C ALA A 23 5.89 13.40 -5.43
N GLY A 24 6.47 13.08 -6.57
CA GLY A 24 7.72 13.69 -6.98
C GLY A 24 8.91 13.19 -6.20
N LEU A 25 8.83 11.99 -5.64
CA LEU A 25 9.89 11.46 -4.81
C LEU A 25 10.66 10.37 -5.53
N THR A 26 11.98 10.39 -5.35
CA THR A 26 12.80 9.32 -5.87
C THR A 26 12.84 8.19 -4.85
N GLN A 27 13.29 7.02 -5.29
CA GLN A 27 13.50 5.93 -4.35
C GLN A 27 14.47 6.34 -3.25
N SER A 28 15.52 7.06 -3.60
CA SER A 28 16.48 7.51 -2.59
C SER A 28 15.83 8.37 -1.52
N ALA A 29 14.97 9.28 -1.93
CA ALA A 29 14.33 10.19 -1.00
C ALA A 29 13.40 9.43 -0.05
N VAL A 30 12.66 8.48 -0.58
CA VAL A 30 11.75 7.71 0.25
C VAL A 30 12.54 6.80 1.19
N ALA A 31 13.59 6.18 0.69
CA ALA A 31 14.41 5.31 1.52
C ALA A 31 15.01 6.08 2.68
N LEU A 32 15.46 7.29 2.42
CA LEU A 32 16.02 8.12 3.47
C LEU A 32 14.99 8.37 4.57
N ARG A 33 13.77 8.67 4.19
CA ARG A 33 12.71 8.96 5.15
C ARG A 33 12.30 7.73 5.94
N LEU A 34 12.40 6.56 5.31
CA LEU A 34 12.09 5.32 6.01
C LEU A 34 13.26 4.81 6.84
N GLY A 35 14.45 5.37 6.62
CA GLY A 35 15.63 4.89 7.34
C GLY A 35 16.18 3.59 6.80
N ILE A 36 16.03 3.36 5.52
CA ILE A 36 16.53 2.15 4.87
C ILE A 36 17.33 2.54 3.64
N THR A 37 18.01 1.59 3.05
CA THR A 37 18.78 1.86 1.85
C THR A 37 17.88 1.89 0.63
N GLN A 38 18.37 2.51 -0.43
CA GLN A 38 17.61 2.55 -1.65
C GLN A 38 17.39 1.15 -2.22
N GLN A 39 18.39 0.28 -2.07
CA GLN A 39 18.24 -1.10 -2.54
C GLN A 39 17.13 -1.82 -1.79
N THR A 40 17.06 -1.59 -0.48
CA THR A 40 16.01 -2.19 0.32
C THR A 40 14.64 -1.66 -0.11
N LEU A 41 14.55 -0.38 -0.37
CA LEU A 41 13.28 0.18 -0.84
C LEU A 41 12.91 -0.38 -2.20
N SER A 42 13.86 -0.51 -3.08
CA SER A 42 13.59 -1.05 -4.40
C SER A 42 13.01 -2.46 -4.29
N ALA A 43 13.61 -3.28 -3.43
CA ALA A 43 13.11 -4.63 -3.21
C ALA A 43 11.71 -4.60 -2.58
N LEU A 44 11.50 -3.66 -1.66
CA LEU A 44 10.22 -3.54 -1.00
C LEU A 44 9.13 -3.19 -2.01
N GLU A 45 9.41 -2.28 -2.91
CA GLU A 45 8.43 -1.90 -3.92
C GLU A 45 8.11 -3.06 -4.85
N ARG A 46 9.13 -3.81 -5.25
CA ARG A 46 8.92 -4.93 -6.17
C ARG A 46 8.13 -6.06 -5.52
N ASN A 47 8.31 -6.23 -4.23
CA ASN A 47 7.66 -7.32 -3.52
C ASN A 47 6.62 -6.79 -2.54
N ALA A 48 5.94 -5.74 -2.91
CA ALA A 48 5.01 -5.08 -2.00
C ALA A 48 3.93 -6.02 -1.50
N GLU A 49 3.60 -7.03 -2.26
CA GLU A 49 2.57 -7.96 -1.82
C GLU A 49 3.01 -8.81 -0.63
N LYS A 50 4.31 -8.82 -0.33
CA LYS A 50 4.82 -9.61 0.78
C LYS A 50 5.29 -8.74 1.95
N VAL A 51 5.06 -7.45 1.89
CA VAL A 51 5.50 -6.53 2.93
C VAL A 51 4.51 -6.56 4.08
N SER A 52 5.02 -6.42 5.28
CA SER A 52 4.13 -6.38 6.45
C SER A 52 3.25 -5.13 6.38
N ALA A 53 2.11 -5.21 7.04
CA ALA A 53 1.19 -4.07 7.07
C ALA A 53 1.86 -2.85 7.71
N ASP A 54 2.65 -3.09 8.74
CA ASP A 54 3.36 -2.02 9.41
C ASP A 54 4.24 -1.24 8.44
N ARG A 55 5.04 -1.96 7.68
CA ARG A 55 5.96 -1.34 6.75
C ARG A 55 5.20 -0.68 5.62
N LEU A 56 4.14 -1.31 5.16
CA LEU A 56 3.33 -0.76 4.10
C LEU A 56 2.70 0.56 4.53
N LEU A 57 2.14 0.60 5.73
CA LEU A 57 1.51 1.81 6.22
C LEU A 57 2.52 2.93 6.41
N ALA A 58 3.72 2.58 6.86
CA ALA A 58 4.77 3.58 7.01
C ALA A 58 5.13 4.19 5.65
N LEU A 59 5.24 3.35 4.64
CA LEU A 59 5.55 3.82 3.30
C LEU A 59 4.44 4.71 2.77
N LEU A 60 3.19 4.30 2.93
CA LEU A 60 2.08 5.12 2.45
C LEU A 60 2.05 6.48 3.13
N SER A 61 2.36 6.50 4.41
CA SER A 61 2.40 7.76 5.14
C SER A 61 3.42 8.72 4.53
N ILE A 62 4.58 8.21 4.17
CA ILE A 62 5.62 9.04 3.57
C ILE A 62 5.18 9.55 2.21
N LEU A 63 4.44 8.74 1.48
CA LEU A 63 3.95 9.14 0.17
C LEU A 63 2.73 10.06 0.24
N GLY A 64 2.21 10.29 1.42
CA GLY A 64 1.03 11.13 1.56
C GLY A 64 -0.24 10.42 1.14
N VAL A 65 -0.25 9.11 1.24
CA VAL A 65 -1.38 8.29 0.79
C VAL A 65 -2.07 7.68 1.98
N GLU A 66 -3.38 7.71 1.96
CA GLU A 66 -4.17 7.09 3.01
C GLU A 66 -4.67 5.74 2.56
N LEU A 67 -4.68 4.81 3.47
CA LEU A 67 -5.29 3.51 3.18
C LEU A 67 -6.72 3.54 3.72
N VAL A 68 -7.65 3.36 2.82
CA VAL A 68 -9.08 3.39 3.18
C VAL A 68 -9.68 2.05 2.84
N LEU A 69 -10.43 1.50 3.75
CA LEU A 69 -11.15 0.28 3.49
C LEU A 69 -12.60 0.64 3.25
N ARG A 70 -13.10 0.23 2.11
CA ARG A 70 -14.46 0.57 1.75
C ARG A 70 -15.23 -0.70 1.50
N GLN A 71 -16.40 -0.77 2.04
CA GLN A 71 -17.21 -1.94 1.83
C GLN A 71 -17.71 -1.96 0.40
N GLY A 72 -17.61 -3.09 -0.21
CA GLY A 72 -18.01 -3.25 -1.58
C GLY A 72 -19.49 -3.11 -1.70
N SER A 73 -19.91 -2.56 -2.79
CA SER A 73 -21.20 -2.34 -2.81
C SER A 73 -21.92 -3.41 -3.27
N SER A 74 -21.66 -4.10 -3.89
CA SER A 74 -22.33 -4.95 -4.28
C SER A 74 -22.79 -5.83 -3.74
N SER A 75 -23.06 -6.13 -3.70
CA SER A 75 -23.51 -7.04 -3.26
C SER A 75 -23.25 -8.03 -2.61
N SER A 76 -22.60 -8.31 -2.48
CA SER A 76 -22.24 -9.34 -1.92
C SER A 76 -22.58 -9.49 -0.71
N PRO A 77 -23.09 -10.23 -0.44
CA PRO A 77 -23.49 -10.50 0.74
C PRO A 77 -22.52 -10.77 1.58
N ALA A 78 -22.10 -10.49 1.87
CA ALA A 78 -21.27 -10.73 2.72
C ALA A 78 -21.50 -11.44 3.71
N PRO A 79 -21.21 -11.88 4.00
CA PRO A 79 -21.36 -12.64 4.98
C PRO A 79 -21.20 -12.10 6.14
N LYS A 80 -21.22 -11.87 6.43
CA LYS A 80 -21.09 -11.53 7.38
C LYS A 80 -20.46 -11.79 8.32
N SER A 81 -20.05 -11.80 8.63
CA SER A 81 -19.39 -12.01 9.46
C SER A 81 -19.40 -12.03 10.46
N PRO A 82 -19.25 -12.10 10.93
CA PRO A 82 -19.19 -12.21 11.85
C PRO A 82 -18.59 -11.95 12.74
N THR A 83 -18.42 -11.92 13.02
CA THR A 83 -17.92 -11.90 13.85
C THR A 83 -16.81 -11.65 14.10
N GLY A 84 -16.47 -11.66 14.24
CA GLY A 84 -15.48 -11.59 14.62
C GLY A 84 -14.43 -11.47 14.14
N PRO A 85 -13.77 -11.10 14.22
CA PRO A 85 -12.67 -10.84 13.80
C PRO A 85 -11.89 -11.65 13.89
N ASN A 86 -11.79 -12.17 13.65
CA ASN A 86 -11.06 -12.99 13.82
C ASN A 86 -10.09 -12.86 13.03
N TRP A 87 -9.48 -12.26 12.99
CA TRP A 87 -8.39 -12.39 12.31
C TRP A 87 -7.28 -12.49 13.17
#